data_78dba4f6859201d51a9e832dfa9761ee
#
_entry.id   78dba4f6859201d51a9e832dfa9761ee
#
_cell.length_a   1.000
_cell.length_b   1.000
_cell.length_c   1.000
_cell.angle_alpha   90.00
_cell.angle_beta   90.00
_cell.angle_gamma   90.00
#
_symmetry.space_group_name_H-M   'P 1'
#
loop_
_entity.id
_entity.type
_entity.pdbx_description
1 polymer ?
#
loop_
_entity_poly.entity_id
_entity_poly.type
_entity_poly.pdbx_seq_one_letter_code
_entity_poly.pdbx_strand_id
1 'polypeptide(L)'
;MRYSQPLLAGIAAVGLIMLSGPSAQSQRQKMPVAAAAAANQTQPPPLKCTPAASPDPFLPDPFKFRLAGDFPAGLLPIDDKVKDSIMKSGLPCQENVRPTGQEFLEAEGLENLQRGFDFYSWRTFLALNSPADGKTSVDHAKADMPARWEDMDSFKPLLDVMLPANLQPKWPTDRAGMEAERKRLVPEQCRELHQQFPDRMIVKMIEESFNEPFKTGPLIDQQGHYAVFDILMNREMFNYITTNHLNTKAGQTSAANSGLTVDFPAGTHDTLGAFMLKVSWKILVEDEIKAQNFHAVKALVLMPPPIDPKAKRKCVAKTLGLIGFHAVHKTVGRPQWIWTSFEHIKNVPDRDEVTARTFDGPYSFFSVSCKNDCPKENATPPRPWDPEPALELRFRKDDSFKSQIVRETPLGNATKNMNKIFQSMLQDSVWKNYMLVNTQWPSAFACTSLRSLSFTAPAPKNDFVRQPDMTCSPAPTFMANSTLETYSQGDVPQASSSCIGCHGNAVSFQTGPSNPKPGTINLNQSDFTFMLEKAQ
;
A
#
# COMPACT_ATOMS: atom_id res chain seq x y z
N MET A 1 50.31 -21.79 39.37
CA MET A 1 50.53 -23.22 39.63
C MET A 1 49.92 -23.92 38.44
N ARG A 2 50.70 -24.30 37.41
CA ARG A 2 51.45 -25.57 37.18
C ARG A 2 50.56 -26.77 37.55
N TYR A 3 50.16 -27.69 36.66
CA TYR A 3 50.89 -28.67 35.82
C TYR A 3 49.81 -29.34 34.95
N SER A 4 50.00 -29.59 33.70
CA SER A 4 50.82 -30.56 32.92
C SER A 4 49.95 -31.68 32.30
N GLN A 5 50.06 -31.82 31.00
CA GLN A 5 49.77 -33.04 30.20
C GLN A 5 50.68 -34.22 30.59
N PRO A 6 50.59 -35.47 30.08
CA PRO A 6 50.59 -35.80 28.66
C PRO A 6 49.93 -37.16 28.21
N LEU A 7 49.74 -37.28 26.87
CA LEU A 7 50.15 -38.39 25.95
C LEU A 7 49.66 -39.84 26.12
N LEU A 8 49.18 -40.43 25.00
CA LEU A 8 49.73 -41.54 24.18
C LEU A 8 48.62 -42.07 23.26
N ALA A 9 48.69 -41.96 21.95
CA ALA A 9 49.29 -42.74 20.90
C ALA A 9 48.74 -44.19 20.77
N GLY A 10 48.13 -44.48 19.63
CA GLY A 10 47.73 -45.82 19.18
C GLY A 10 47.47 -45.82 17.68
N ILE A 11 48.50 -46.22 16.94
CA ILE A 11 48.51 -46.47 15.48
C ILE A 11 48.00 -47.90 15.25
N ALA A 12 47.07 -48.06 14.29
CA ALA A 12 46.87 -49.35 13.62
C ALA A 12 46.50 -49.10 12.15
N ALA A 13 47.44 -49.44 11.31
CA ALA A 13 47.31 -49.54 9.85
C ALA A 13 46.95 -50.96 9.45
N VAL A 14 45.95 -51.15 8.59
CA VAL A 14 45.74 -52.31 7.71
C VAL A 14 44.84 -51.80 6.58
N GLY A 15 45.17 -51.79 5.35
CA GLY A 15 45.43 -52.83 4.39
C GLY A 15 44.70 -52.39 3.12
N LEU A 16 45.48 -52.04 2.12
CA LEU A 16 45.02 -51.64 0.78
C LEU A 16 44.52 -52.89 0.03
N ILE A 17 43.31 -52.90 -0.48
CA ILE A 17 42.90 -53.82 -1.56
C ILE A 17 42.39 -52.95 -2.72
N MET A 18 43.19 -52.91 -3.76
CA MET A 18 42.84 -52.40 -5.07
C MET A 18 41.95 -53.41 -5.78
N LEU A 19 40.74 -53.04 -6.11
CA LEU A 19 39.93 -53.70 -7.13
C LEU A 19 39.58 -52.67 -8.21
N SER A 20 40.23 -52.81 -9.34
CA SER A 20 39.95 -52.12 -10.58
C SER A 20 38.64 -52.62 -11.19
N GLY A 21 37.63 -51.78 -11.28
CA GLY A 21 36.39 -51.98 -12.03
C GLY A 21 36.17 -50.83 -13.02
N PRO A 22 35.53 -51.04 -14.16
CA PRO A 22 35.63 -50.16 -15.32
C PRO A 22 34.87 -48.87 -15.15
N SER A 23 35.47 -47.79 -15.67
CA SER A 23 34.91 -46.45 -15.77
C SER A 23 33.57 -46.43 -16.55
N ALA A 24 32.48 -46.25 -15.86
CA ALA A 24 31.21 -45.86 -16.48
C ALA A 24 31.26 -44.36 -16.78
N GLN A 25 31.51 -44.00 -18.01
CA GLN A 25 31.25 -42.65 -18.54
C GLN A 25 29.76 -42.38 -18.44
N SER A 26 29.37 -41.59 -17.42
CA SER A 26 28.05 -40.98 -17.33
C SER A 26 27.90 -39.99 -18.49
N GLN A 27 27.27 -40.42 -19.56
CA GLN A 27 26.71 -39.50 -20.56
C GLN A 27 25.65 -38.63 -19.88
N ARG A 28 26.02 -37.38 -19.59
CA ARG A 28 25.06 -36.32 -19.31
C ARG A 28 24.22 -36.14 -20.57
N GLN A 29 23.05 -36.76 -20.62
CA GLN A 29 22.00 -36.39 -21.53
C GLN A 29 21.65 -34.93 -21.23
N LYS A 30 22.02 -34.04 -22.16
CA LYS A 30 21.47 -32.70 -22.24
C LYS A 30 19.96 -32.87 -22.51
N MET A 31 19.15 -32.70 -21.48
CA MET A 31 17.72 -32.47 -21.67
C MET A 31 17.59 -31.25 -22.59
N PRO A 32 16.81 -31.31 -23.66
CA PRO A 32 16.53 -30.14 -24.44
C PRO A 32 15.82 -29.16 -23.54
N VAL A 33 16.35 -27.94 -23.41
CA VAL A 33 15.66 -26.78 -22.88
C VAL A 33 14.46 -26.63 -23.81
N ALA A 34 13.31 -27.08 -23.36
CA ALA A 34 12.05 -26.74 -24.00
C ALA A 34 12.02 -25.21 -23.99
N ALA A 35 12.24 -24.62 -25.16
CA ALA A 35 11.89 -23.24 -25.40
C ALA A 35 10.40 -23.15 -25.09
N ALA A 36 10.09 -22.61 -23.91
CA ALA A 36 8.72 -22.26 -23.58
C ALA A 36 8.27 -21.33 -24.70
N ALA A 37 7.38 -21.84 -25.52
CA ALA A 37 6.68 -21.04 -26.51
C ALA A 37 6.14 -19.84 -25.73
N ALA A 38 6.61 -18.64 -26.08
CA ALA A 38 6.01 -17.41 -25.66
C ALA A 38 4.57 -17.48 -26.16
N ALA A 39 3.68 -17.98 -25.30
CA ALA A 39 2.26 -17.89 -25.53
C ALA A 39 2.02 -16.40 -25.81
N ASN A 40 1.38 -16.10 -26.92
CA ASN A 40 0.83 -14.80 -27.24
C ASN A 40 -0.13 -14.42 -26.09
N GLN A 41 0.43 -13.93 -24.98
CA GLN A 41 -0.34 -13.31 -23.93
C GLN A 41 -0.80 -11.97 -24.55
N THR A 42 -2.04 -11.98 -25.00
CA THR A 42 -2.72 -10.73 -25.34
C THR A 42 -2.56 -9.82 -24.12
N GLN A 43 -1.84 -8.73 -24.31
CA GLN A 43 -1.63 -7.71 -23.27
C GLN A 43 -3.00 -7.35 -22.71
N PRO A 44 -3.20 -7.38 -21.37
CA PRO A 44 -4.42 -6.82 -20.80
C PRO A 44 -4.53 -5.36 -21.26
N PRO A 45 -5.72 -4.90 -21.63
CA PRO A 45 -5.89 -3.51 -22.04
C PRO A 45 -5.44 -2.58 -20.91
N PRO A 46 -4.87 -1.40 -21.21
CA PRO A 46 -4.45 -0.44 -20.21
C PRO A 46 -5.57 -0.16 -19.21
N LEU A 47 -5.21 0.13 -17.95
CA LEU A 47 -6.18 0.42 -16.91
C LEU A 47 -6.99 1.66 -17.30
N LYS A 48 -8.17 1.44 -17.85
CA LYS A 48 -9.12 2.49 -18.18
C LYS A 48 -10.19 2.53 -17.11
N CYS A 49 -10.61 3.73 -16.77
CA CYS A 49 -11.77 3.87 -15.92
C CYS A 49 -13.07 3.65 -16.72
N THR A 50 -14.11 3.25 -16.00
CA THR A 50 -15.46 3.10 -16.53
C THR A 50 -16.27 4.31 -16.08
N PRO A 51 -16.87 5.07 -17.01
CA PRO A 51 -17.79 6.14 -16.67
C PRO A 51 -18.88 5.66 -15.73
N ALA A 52 -19.19 6.45 -14.71
CA ALA A 52 -20.31 6.14 -13.85
C ALA A 52 -21.61 6.20 -14.65
N ALA A 53 -22.37 5.11 -14.67
CA ALA A 53 -23.73 5.16 -15.17
C ALA A 53 -24.55 6.16 -14.35
N SER A 54 -25.30 7.03 -14.98
CA SER A 54 -26.14 7.99 -14.24
C SER A 54 -27.64 7.66 -14.52
N PRO A 55 -28.41 7.26 -13.51
CA PRO A 55 -28.00 6.91 -12.13
C PRO A 55 -27.19 5.61 -12.11
N ASP A 56 -26.25 5.46 -11.18
CA ASP A 56 -25.55 4.18 -11.00
C ASP A 56 -26.62 3.12 -10.63
N PRO A 57 -26.81 2.07 -11.46
CA PRO A 57 -27.84 1.06 -11.21
C PRO A 57 -27.61 0.30 -9.91
N PHE A 58 -26.42 0.42 -9.30
CA PHE A 58 -26.03 -0.23 -8.06
C PHE A 58 -26.00 0.70 -6.85
N LEU A 59 -25.99 2.02 -7.04
CA LEU A 59 -26.41 2.92 -6.00
C LEU A 59 -27.94 2.99 -6.08
N PRO A 60 -28.65 2.20 -5.27
CA PRO A 60 -30.07 2.41 -5.18
C PRO A 60 -30.28 3.89 -4.88
N ASP A 61 -31.36 4.44 -5.45
CA ASP A 61 -31.89 5.74 -5.13
C ASP A 61 -31.60 6.03 -3.65
N PRO A 62 -30.93 7.14 -3.28
CA PRO A 62 -30.64 7.45 -1.88
C PRO A 62 -31.86 7.33 -0.97
N PHE A 63 -33.08 7.49 -1.51
CA PHE A 63 -34.33 7.22 -0.81
C PHE A 63 -34.61 5.72 -0.57
N LYS A 64 -34.10 4.80 -1.37
CA LYS A 64 -34.24 3.36 -1.13
C LYS A 64 -33.25 2.83 -0.10
N PHE A 65 -32.10 3.49 0.12
CA PHE A 65 -31.23 3.20 1.25
C PHE A 65 -31.88 3.54 2.60
N ARG A 66 -32.86 4.44 2.67
CA ARG A 66 -33.67 4.67 3.87
C ARG A 66 -34.39 3.43 4.36
N LEU A 67 -34.89 2.59 3.43
CA LEU A 67 -35.56 1.33 3.77
C LEU A 67 -34.57 0.20 4.13
N ALA A 68 -33.31 0.35 3.78
CA ALA A 68 -32.23 -0.56 4.18
C ALA A 68 -31.52 -0.11 5.49
N GLY A 69 -31.95 0.97 6.14
CA GLY A 69 -31.54 1.37 7.49
C GLY A 69 -31.82 0.29 8.54
N ASP A 70 -32.81 -0.53 8.29
CA ASP A 70 -33.02 -1.81 8.91
C ASP A 70 -32.38 -2.91 8.03
N PHE A 71 -31.05 -2.95 7.92
CA PHE A 71 -30.43 -4.23 7.61
C PHE A 71 -30.69 -5.12 8.85
N PRO A 72 -31.75 -5.94 8.83
CA PRO A 72 -31.92 -6.93 9.87
C PRO A 72 -30.69 -7.82 9.83
N ALA A 73 -30.42 -8.51 10.90
CA ALA A 73 -29.31 -9.44 11.09
C ALA A 73 -29.21 -10.59 10.04
N GLY A 74 -29.90 -10.51 8.93
CA GLY A 74 -29.83 -11.33 7.74
C GLY A 74 -29.44 -10.47 6.53
N LEU A 75 -28.22 -10.69 6.03
CA LEU A 75 -27.79 -10.22 4.71
C LEU A 75 -28.90 -10.57 3.70
N LEU A 76 -29.48 -9.58 3.04
CA LEU A 76 -30.29 -9.86 1.86
C LEU A 76 -29.40 -10.60 0.86
N PRO A 77 -29.82 -11.78 0.35
CA PRO A 77 -29.06 -12.45 -0.69
C PRO A 77 -28.94 -11.48 -1.86
N ILE A 78 -27.69 -11.10 -2.19
CA ILE A 78 -27.44 -10.30 -3.38
C ILE A 78 -27.78 -11.20 -4.56
N ASP A 79 -28.70 -10.73 -5.41
CA ASP A 79 -29.05 -11.39 -6.66
C ASP A 79 -27.77 -11.65 -7.48
N ASP A 80 -27.64 -12.84 -8.04
CA ASP A 80 -26.47 -13.23 -8.84
C ASP A 80 -26.19 -12.26 -10.00
N LYS A 81 -27.21 -11.64 -10.58
CA LYS A 81 -27.03 -10.61 -11.61
C LYS A 81 -26.37 -9.35 -11.07
N VAL A 82 -26.76 -8.92 -9.87
CA VAL A 82 -26.16 -7.77 -9.20
C VAL A 82 -24.72 -8.08 -8.83
N LYS A 83 -24.47 -9.27 -8.26
CA LYS A 83 -23.12 -9.76 -7.99
C LYS A 83 -22.26 -9.73 -9.26
N ASP A 84 -22.73 -10.35 -10.32
CA ASP A 84 -22.03 -10.47 -11.60
C ASP A 84 -21.67 -9.09 -12.19
N SER A 85 -22.59 -8.15 -12.07
CA SER A 85 -22.39 -6.79 -12.55
C SER A 85 -21.36 -6.03 -11.70
N ILE A 86 -21.37 -6.19 -10.38
CA ILE A 86 -20.37 -5.61 -9.49
C ILE A 86 -18.98 -6.20 -9.78
N MET A 87 -18.87 -7.52 -9.90
CA MET A 87 -17.61 -8.21 -10.17
C MET A 87 -16.99 -7.86 -11.53
N LYS A 88 -17.81 -7.52 -12.50
CA LYS A 88 -17.39 -7.07 -13.85
C LYS A 88 -17.27 -5.56 -13.99
N SER A 89 -17.61 -4.79 -12.94
CA SER A 89 -17.49 -3.34 -12.99
C SER A 89 -16.03 -2.93 -13.09
N GLY A 90 -15.71 -2.05 -14.05
CA GLY A 90 -14.37 -1.47 -14.18
C GLY A 90 -14.05 -0.49 -13.04
N LEU A 91 -12.80 0.02 -13.06
CA LEU A 91 -12.37 1.08 -12.15
C LEU A 91 -13.26 2.32 -12.35
N PRO A 92 -13.88 2.88 -11.30
CA PRO A 92 -14.70 4.08 -11.46
C PRO A 92 -13.85 5.30 -11.87
N CYS A 93 -14.29 6.08 -12.87
CA CYS A 93 -13.61 7.33 -13.25
C CYS A 93 -13.75 8.42 -12.19
N GLN A 94 -14.84 8.39 -11.45
CA GLN A 94 -15.11 9.28 -10.31
C GLN A 94 -16.12 8.61 -9.37
N GLU A 95 -16.28 9.17 -8.20
CA GLU A 95 -17.35 8.79 -7.30
C GLU A 95 -18.71 9.21 -7.88
N ASN A 96 -19.73 8.42 -7.61
CA ASN A 96 -21.12 8.74 -7.97
C ASN A 96 -21.95 9.12 -6.75
N VAL A 97 -21.29 9.59 -5.70
CA VAL A 97 -21.92 10.08 -4.48
C VAL A 97 -22.24 11.55 -4.70
N ARG A 98 -23.50 11.88 -4.89
CA ARG A 98 -23.96 13.25 -5.04
C ARG A 98 -24.23 13.84 -3.66
N PRO A 99 -23.43 14.75 -3.14
CA PRO A 99 -23.90 15.66 -2.12
C PRO A 99 -24.73 16.73 -2.82
N THR A 100 -25.94 16.84 -2.44
CA THR A 100 -26.85 17.93 -2.88
C THR A 100 -26.89 19.02 -1.82
N GLY A 101 -25.71 19.55 -1.42
CA GLY A 101 -25.62 20.63 -0.45
C GLY A 101 -25.76 20.20 1.02
N GLN A 102 -25.73 21.17 1.92
CA GLN A 102 -25.82 20.98 3.37
C GLN A 102 -27.12 20.31 3.80
N GLU A 103 -28.22 20.62 3.10
CA GLU A 103 -29.54 20.03 3.31
C GLU A 103 -29.52 18.49 3.17
N PHE A 104 -28.69 17.95 2.28
CA PHE A 104 -28.56 16.50 2.12
C PHE A 104 -27.81 15.88 3.29
N LEU A 105 -26.78 16.53 3.81
CA LEU A 105 -26.06 16.09 5.01
C LEU A 105 -26.96 16.04 6.23
N GLU A 106 -27.86 17.02 6.39
CA GLU A 106 -28.80 17.10 7.49
C GLU A 106 -29.96 16.11 7.35
N ALA A 107 -30.47 15.89 6.13
CA ALA A 107 -31.62 15.02 5.86
C ALA A 107 -31.26 13.52 5.80
N GLU A 108 -30.11 13.14 5.20
CA GLU A 108 -29.76 11.75 4.96
C GLU A 108 -28.70 11.21 5.93
N GLY A 109 -28.01 12.10 6.65
CA GLY A 109 -26.98 11.75 7.60
C GLY A 109 -25.65 11.32 6.95
N LEU A 110 -24.55 11.54 7.66
CA LEU A 110 -23.19 11.18 7.23
C LEU A 110 -23.03 9.67 6.96
N GLU A 111 -23.84 8.83 7.64
CA GLU A 111 -23.75 7.37 7.48
C GLU A 111 -24.19 6.91 6.07
N ASN A 112 -25.22 7.52 5.50
CA ASN A 112 -25.67 7.17 4.14
C ASN A 112 -24.68 7.62 3.07
N LEU A 113 -24.09 8.80 3.24
CA LEU A 113 -23.00 9.24 2.37
C LEU A 113 -21.79 8.33 2.51
N GLN A 114 -21.42 7.93 3.72
CA GLN A 114 -20.32 7.00 3.96
C GLN A 114 -20.53 5.67 3.24
N ARG A 115 -21.76 5.13 3.21
CA ARG A 115 -22.09 3.92 2.44
C ARG A 115 -21.79 4.09 0.94
N GLY A 116 -22.12 5.24 0.37
CA GLY A 116 -21.83 5.55 -1.03
C GLY A 116 -20.31 5.56 -1.31
N PHE A 117 -19.54 6.18 -0.43
CA PHE A 117 -18.07 6.19 -0.55
C PHE A 117 -17.44 4.82 -0.28
N ASP A 118 -17.96 4.06 0.68
CA ASP A 118 -17.49 2.70 0.95
C ASP A 118 -17.79 1.76 -0.22
N PHE A 119 -18.94 1.90 -0.86
CA PHE A 119 -19.27 1.16 -2.08
C PHE A 119 -18.34 1.53 -3.24
N TYR A 120 -18.06 2.82 -3.44
CA TYR A 120 -17.07 3.29 -4.41
C TYR A 120 -15.69 2.67 -4.12
N SER A 121 -15.27 2.65 -2.86
CA SER A 121 -13.99 2.08 -2.44
C SER A 121 -13.89 0.59 -2.71
N TRP A 122 -14.94 -0.18 -2.43
CA TRP A 122 -14.98 -1.60 -2.75
C TRP A 122 -14.92 -1.85 -4.26
N ARG A 123 -15.67 -1.11 -5.06
CA ARG A 123 -15.58 -1.22 -6.54
C ARG A 123 -14.19 -0.89 -7.04
N THR A 124 -13.59 0.15 -6.51
CA THR A 124 -12.19 0.53 -6.80
C THR A 124 -11.23 -0.61 -6.44
N PHE A 125 -11.37 -1.17 -5.25
CA PHE A 125 -10.55 -2.28 -4.79
C PHE A 125 -10.70 -3.51 -5.69
N LEU A 126 -11.91 -3.92 -6.02
CA LEU A 126 -12.17 -5.06 -6.90
C LEU A 126 -11.58 -4.85 -8.29
N ALA A 127 -11.76 -3.67 -8.88
CA ALA A 127 -11.26 -3.37 -10.22
C ALA A 127 -9.72 -3.37 -10.28
N LEU A 128 -9.06 -2.83 -9.26
CA LEU A 128 -7.60 -2.82 -9.14
C LEU A 128 -7.06 -4.24 -8.89
N ASN A 129 -7.75 -5.02 -8.09
CA ASN A 129 -7.33 -6.35 -7.67
C ASN A 129 -7.91 -7.49 -8.54
N SER A 130 -8.57 -7.17 -9.63
CA SER A 130 -8.93 -8.16 -10.66
C SER A 130 -7.66 -8.78 -11.24
N PRO A 131 -7.66 -10.09 -11.53
CA PRO A 131 -6.50 -10.75 -12.12
C PRO A 131 -6.03 -10.07 -13.42
N ALA A 132 -4.72 -9.87 -13.53
CA ALA A 132 -4.09 -9.22 -14.68
C ALA A 132 -4.21 -10.01 -15.98
N ASP A 133 -4.64 -11.28 -15.92
CA ASP A 133 -4.89 -12.12 -17.07
C ASP A 133 -6.10 -11.64 -17.93
N GLY A 134 -6.93 -10.75 -17.38
CA GLY A 134 -8.12 -10.20 -18.03
C GLY A 134 -9.22 -11.23 -18.33
N LYS A 135 -9.12 -12.44 -17.77
CA LYS A 135 -10.03 -13.57 -18.02
C LYS A 135 -10.68 -14.06 -16.74
N THR A 136 -9.92 -14.17 -15.67
CA THR A 136 -10.41 -14.64 -14.37
C THR A 136 -11.18 -13.51 -13.68
N SER A 137 -12.36 -13.80 -13.19
CA SER A 137 -13.14 -12.84 -12.40
C SER A 137 -12.52 -12.66 -11.01
N VAL A 138 -12.62 -11.47 -10.43
CA VAL A 138 -12.02 -11.12 -9.13
C VAL A 138 -12.53 -11.99 -7.98
N ASP A 139 -13.75 -12.50 -8.05
CA ASP A 139 -14.30 -13.40 -7.05
C ASP A 139 -13.74 -14.84 -7.11
N HIS A 140 -12.88 -15.12 -8.09
CA HIS A 140 -12.13 -16.38 -8.23
C HIS A 140 -10.60 -16.17 -8.20
N ALA A 141 -10.13 -14.96 -7.86
CA ALA A 141 -8.71 -14.64 -7.79
C ALA A 141 -8.01 -15.48 -6.71
N LYS A 142 -6.91 -16.16 -7.08
CA LYS A 142 -6.09 -16.94 -6.15
C LYS A 142 -4.94 -16.08 -5.58
N ALA A 143 -4.34 -16.56 -4.51
CA ALA A 143 -3.33 -15.85 -3.75
C ALA A 143 -2.12 -15.38 -4.59
N ASP A 144 -1.71 -16.17 -5.56
CA ASP A 144 -0.52 -15.94 -6.39
C ASP A 144 -0.84 -15.38 -7.78
N MET A 145 -2.10 -15.05 -8.06
CA MET A 145 -2.51 -14.41 -9.32
C MET A 145 -2.15 -12.93 -9.26
N PRO A 146 -1.31 -12.42 -10.20
CA PRO A 146 -1.01 -10.99 -10.25
C PRO A 146 -2.29 -10.16 -10.37
N ALA A 147 -2.39 -9.13 -9.55
CA ALA A 147 -3.49 -8.16 -9.62
C ALA A 147 -3.24 -7.15 -10.75
N ARG A 148 -4.29 -6.56 -11.26
CA ARG A 148 -4.22 -5.61 -12.37
C ARG A 148 -3.35 -4.38 -12.06
N TRP A 149 -3.37 -3.89 -10.83
CA TRP A 149 -2.52 -2.77 -10.44
C TRP A 149 -1.02 -3.11 -10.43
N GLU A 150 -0.65 -4.39 -10.39
CA GLU A 150 0.74 -4.84 -10.47
C GLU A 150 1.29 -4.84 -11.91
N ASP A 151 0.41 -4.73 -12.91
CA ASP A 151 0.86 -4.61 -14.30
C ASP A 151 1.58 -3.27 -14.50
N MET A 152 2.76 -3.33 -15.12
CA MET A 152 3.63 -2.19 -15.34
C MET A 152 3.02 -1.08 -16.21
N ASP A 153 1.92 -1.37 -16.91
CA ASP A 153 1.15 -0.36 -17.65
C ASP A 153 0.12 0.37 -16.77
N SER A 154 -0.24 -0.20 -15.63
CA SER A 154 -1.24 0.37 -14.74
C SER A 154 -0.63 1.38 -13.76
N PHE A 155 0.41 0.98 -13.06
CA PHE A 155 1.07 1.83 -12.06
C PHE A 155 2.59 1.70 -12.13
N LYS A 156 3.27 2.78 -11.74
CA LYS A 156 4.73 2.85 -11.67
C LYS A 156 5.18 3.18 -10.24
N PRO A 157 6.17 2.44 -9.70
CA PRO A 157 6.75 2.75 -8.40
C PRO A 157 7.34 4.17 -8.35
N LEU A 158 7.15 4.86 -7.23
CA LEU A 158 7.66 6.20 -6.98
C LEU A 158 9.17 6.32 -7.25
N LEU A 159 9.95 5.32 -6.80
CA LEU A 159 11.41 5.31 -6.98
C LEU A 159 11.87 5.01 -8.42
N ASP A 160 10.94 4.71 -9.32
CA ASP A 160 11.18 4.61 -10.76
C ASP A 160 10.86 5.93 -11.50
N VAL A 161 10.36 6.91 -10.76
CA VAL A 161 10.03 8.26 -11.25
C VAL A 161 10.97 9.29 -10.65
N MET A 162 11.19 9.23 -9.34
CA MET A 162 12.11 10.13 -8.62
C MET A 162 13.56 9.63 -8.76
N LEU A 163 14.06 9.65 -9.99
CA LEU A 163 15.40 9.16 -10.33
C LEU A 163 16.45 10.25 -10.12
N PRO A 164 17.74 9.87 -9.96
CA PRO A 164 18.85 10.84 -10.00
C PRO A 164 18.79 11.74 -11.23
N ALA A 165 19.21 12.99 -11.09
CA ALA A 165 19.05 14.04 -12.12
C ALA A 165 19.63 13.68 -13.52
N ASN A 166 20.61 12.78 -13.58
CA ASN A 166 21.18 12.27 -14.84
C ASN A 166 20.32 11.19 -15.53
N LEU A 167 19.25 10.74 -14.89
CA LEU A 167 18.34 9.72 -15.42
C LEU A 167 16.95 10.30 -15.60
N GLN A 168 16.39 10.12 -16.81
CA GLN A 168 15.01 10.52 -17.08
C GLN A 168 14.07 9.32 -16.91
N PRO A 169 12.98 9.45 -16.15
CA PRO A 169 11.95 8.42 -16.06
C PRO A 169 11.21 8.31 -17.38
N LYS A 170 10.84 7.09 -17.77
CA LYS A 170 10.09 6.82 -19.00
C LYS A 170 8.88 5.95 -18.69
N TRP A 171 7.82 6.17 -19.46
CA TRP A 171 6.65 5.27 -19.46
C TRP A 171 6.30 4.92 -20.91
N PRO A 172 6.95 3.94 -21.49
CA PRO A 172 6.65 3.48 -22.84
C PRO A 172 5.19 3.09 -23.04
N THR A 173 4.74 3.10 -24.30
CA THR A 173 3.36 2.76 -24.66
C THR A 173 3.18 1.32 -25.10
N ASP A 174 4.29 0.65 -25.37
CA ASP A 174 4.30 -0.76 -25.78
C ASP A 174 4.97 -1.66 -24.74
N ARG A 175 4.60 -2.94 -24.75
CA ARG A 175 5.07 -3.92 -23.75
C ARG A 175 6.59 -4.10 -23.77
N ALA A 176 7.18 -4.16 -24.96
CA ALA A 176 8.63 -4.36 -25.09
C ALA A 176 9.42 -3.17 -24.54
N GLY A 177 8.95 -1.95 -24.80
CA GLY A 177 9.52 -0.74 -24.21
C GLY A 177 9.39 -0.71 -22.68
N MET A 178 8.24 -1.11 -22.13
CA MET A 178 8.04 -1.19 -20.69
C MET A 178 8.95 -2.22 -20.03
N GLU A 179 9.13 -3.38 -20.64
CA GLU A 179 10.07 -4.42 -20.17
C GLU A 179 11.53 -3.94 -20.26
N ALA A 180 11.90 -3.25 -21.34
CA ALA A 180 13.23 -2.64 -21.46
C ALA A 180 13.47 -1.58 -20.38
N GLU A 181 12.48 -0.73 -20.10
CA GLU A 181 12.57 0.26 -19.03
C GLU A 181 12.67 -0.39 -17.64
N ARG A 182 11.85 -1.41 -17.37
CA ARG A 182 11.94 -2.19 -16.14
C ARG A 182 13.35 -2.77 -15.96
N LYS A 183 13.89 -3.39 -17.01
CA LYS A 183 15.25 -3.94 -16.99
C LYS A 183 16.31 -2.87 -16.76
N ARG A 184 16.15 -1.67 -17.37
CA ARG A 184 17.05 -0.53 -17.18
C ARG A 184 17.09 -0.07 -15.73
N LEU A 185 15.95 -0.11 -15.03
CA LEU A 185 15.77 0.35 -13.65
C LEU A 185 16.09 -0.71 -12.60
N VAL A 186 16.48 -1.94 -13.00
CA VAL A 186 16.93 -2.97 -12.06
C VAL A 186 18.17 -2.48 -11.30
N PRO A 187 18.12 -2.40 -9.96
CA PRO A 187 19.28 -2.04 -9.16
C PRO A 187 20.46 -2.98 -9.43
N GLU A 188 21.67 -2.45 -9.43
CA GLU A 188 22.89 -3.24 -9.67
C GLU A 188 22.96 -4.46 -8.75
N GLN A 189 22.63 -4.29 -7.49
CA GLN A 189 22.63 -5.35 -6.47
C GLN A 189 21.61 -6.46 -6.74
N CYS A 190 20.57 -6.17 -7.54
CA CYS A 190 19.53 -7.14 -7.90
C CYS A 190 19.76 -7.81 -9.25
N ARG A 191 20.73 -7.38 -10.06
CA ARG A 191 20.88 -7.84 -11.46
C ARG A 191 21.07 -9.35 -11.59
N GLU A 192 21.90 -9.95 -10.76
CA GLU A 192 22.15 -11.39 -10.78
C GLU A 192 20.88 -12.17 -10.46
N LEU A 193 20.18 -11.80 -9.38
CA LEU A 193 18.90 -12.43 -9.01
C LEU A 193 17.82 -12.18 -10.06
N HIS A 194 17.81 -11.01 -10.69
CA HIS A 194 16.84 -10.73 -11.76
C HIS A 194 17.09 -11.55 -13.02
N GLN A 195 18.34 -11.89 -13.34
CA GLN A 195 18.64 -12.83 -14.43
C GLN A 195 18.11 -14.24 -14.14
N GLN A 196 18.14 -14.66 -12.87
CA GLN A 196 17.59 -15.95 -12.43
C GLN A 196 16.06 -15.93 -12.33
N PHE A 197 15.49 -14.78 -11.96
CA PHE A 197 14.07 -14.60 -11.68
C PHE A 197 13.51 -13.33 -12.35
N PRO A 198 13.40 -13.30 -13.68
CA PRO A 198 13.07 -12.08 -14.43
C PRO A 198 11.63 -11.57 -14.17
N ASP A 199 10.73 -12.47 -13.77
CA ASP A 199 9.30 -12.13 -13.56
C ASP A 199 9.00 -11.61 -12.15
N ARG A 200 9.99 -11.60 -11.23
CA ARG A 200 9.78 -11.13 -9.88
C ARG A 200 9.61 -9.61 -9.83
N MET A 201 8.66 -9.16 -9.01
CA MET A 201 8.52 -7.74 -8.67
C MET A 201 9.83 -7.21 -8.04
N ILE A 202 10.18 -5.96 -8.32
CA ILE A 202 11.33 -5.31 -7.68
C ILE A 202 10.82 -4.29 -6.68
N VAL A 203 11.09 -4.54 -5.41
CA VAL A 203 10.79 -3.62 -4.31
C VAL A 203 12.08 -2.95 -3.86
N LYS A 204 12.13 -1.62 -3.97
CA LYS A 204 13.31 -0.83 -3.59
C LYS A 204 13.06 -0.21 -2.23
N MET A 205 13.78 -0.67 -1.20
CA MET A 205 13.65 -0.11 0.13
C MET A 205 14.55 1.11 0.30
N ILE A 206 13.96 2.17 0.76
CA ILE A 206 14.63 3.34 1.33
C ILE A 206 14.26 3.41 2.81
N GLU A 207 14.80 4.34 3.58
CA GLU A 207 14.50 4.48 5.01
C GLU A 207 12.97 4.54 5.26
N GLU A 208 12.25 5.27 4.43
CA GLU A 208 10.79 5.43 4.56
C GLU A 208 9.98 4.21 4.09
N SER A 209 10.60 3.24 3.44
CA SER A 209 9.92 2.02 3.00
C SER A 209 9.70 0.99 4.10
N PHE A 210 10.31 1.18 5.27
CA PHE A 210 10.11 0.35 6.45
C PHE A 210 9.81 1.16 7.72
N ASN A 211 9.81 2.49 7.62
CA ASN A 211 9.56 3.38 8.74
C ASN A 211 8.16 3.98 8.62
N GLU A 212 7.37 3.84 9.66
CA GLU A 212 6.03 4.40 9.74
C GLU A 212 6.05 5.94 9.68
N PRO A 213 4.91 6.58 9.37
CA PRO A 213 4.83 8.04 9.34
C PRO A 213 5.46 8.71 10.57
N PHE A 214 6.00 9.90 10.38
CA PHE A 214 6.70 10.69 11.42
C PHE A 214 7.96 10.01 12.00
N LYS A 215 8.53 9.02 11.28
CA LYS A 215 9.70 8.24 11.74
C LYS A 215 9.50 7.61 13.12
N THR A 216 8.29 7.12 13.35
CA THR A 216 7.90 6.49 14.62
C THR A 216 8.51 5.11 14.82
N GLY A 217 8.92 4.44 13.74
CA GLY A 217 9.57 3.13 13.77
C GLY A 217 8.98 2.15 12.77
N PRO A 218 9.64 1.01 12.56
CA PRO A 218 9.14 -0.04 11.68
C PRO A 218 8.00 -0.82 12.35
N LEU A 219 7.08 -1.32 11.54
CA LEU A 219 6.13 -2.34 11.94
C LEU A 219 6.81 -3.71 11.84
N ILE A 220 6.75 -4.50 12.91
CA ILE A 220 7.42 -5.80 13.03
C ILE A 220 6.37 -6.89 13.23
N ASP A 221 6.40 -7.92 12.40
CA ASP A 221 5.48 -9.05 12.51
C ASP A 221 5.85 -10.01 13.67
N GLN A 222 5.00 -11.00 13.93
CA GLN A 222 5.23 -11.98 14.99
C GLN A 222 6.40 -12.94 14.70
N GLN A 223 6.96 -12.88 13.50
CA GLN A 223 8.17 -13.60 13.08
C GLN A 223 9.43 -12.74 13.21
N GLY A 224 9.28 -11.49 13.61
CA GLY A 224 10.37 -10.53 13.75
C GLY A 224 10.78 -9.84 12.44
N HIS A 225 10.02 -10.00 11.35
CA HIS A 225 10.30 -9.36 10.07
C HIS A 225 9.67 -7.96 10.00
N TYR A 226 10.35 -7.07 9.29
CA TYR A 226 9.82 -5.74 8.99
C TYR A 226 8.74 -5.81 7.91
N ALA A 227 7.66 -5.07 8.13
CA ALA A 227 6.77 -4.69 7.05
C ALA A 227 7.50 -3.75 6.08
N VAL A 228 7.16 -3.84 4.80
CA VAL A 228 7.79 -3.08 3.72
C VAL A 228 6.72 -2.30 2.98
N PHE A 229 7.00 -1.04 2.66
CA PHE A 229 6.07 -0.17 1.97
C PHE A 229 6.51 0.11 0.54
N ASP A 230 5.54 0.22 -0.36
CA ASP A 230 5.74 0.71 -1.72
C ASP A 230 4.68 1.76 -2.07
N ILE A 231 5.07 2.75 -2.85
CA ILE A 231 4.20 3.83 -3.29
C ILE A 231 4.23 3.86 -4.82
N LEU A 232 3.04 3.88 -5.41
CA LEU A 232 2.89 3.81 -6.86
C LEU A 232 1.98 4.94 -7.35
N MET A 233 2.16 5.33 -8.59
CA MET A 233 1.33 6.34 -9.26
C MET A 233 0.87 5.85 -10.63
N ASN A 234 -0.29 6.34 -11.08
CA ASN A 234 -0.78 6.06 -12.42
C ASN A 234 -0.10 6.96 -13.48
N ARG A 235 -0.42 6.73 -14.74
CA ARG A 235 0.18 7.45 -15.88
C ARG A 235 -0.15 8.94 -15.88
N GLU A 236 -1.31 9.33 -15.41
CA GLU A 236 -1.74 10.72 -15.32
C GLU A 236 -0.86 11.53 -14.36
N MET A 237 -0.58 10.96 -13.17
CA MET A 237 0.35 11.57 -12.22
C MET A 237 1.77 11.60 -12.75
N PHE A 238 2.24 10.52 -13.36
CA PHE A 238 3.55 10.44 -13.98
C PHE A 238 3.72 11.54 -15.05
N ASN A 239 2.76 11.70 -15.95
CA ASN A 239 2.80 12.70 -16.99
C ASN A 239 2.83 14.12 -16.41
N TYR A 240 2.01 14.40 -15.40
CA TYR A 240 2.00 15.69 -14.72
C TYR A 240 3.37 16.01 -14.08
N ILE A 241 3.94 15.06 -13.34
CA ILE A 241 5.23 15.19 -12.68
C ILE A 241 6.34 15.44 -13.70
N THR A 242 6.39 14.66 -14.77
CA THR A 242 7.48 14.75 -15.76
C THR A 242 7.35 15.97 -16.67
N THR A 243 6.15 16.35 -17.08
CA THR A 243 5.90 17.55 -17.89
C THR A 243 6.25 18.82 -17.14
N ASN A 244 6.01 18.87 -15.84
CA ASN A 244 6.34 20.01 -14.98
C ASN A 244 7.72 19.89 -14.31
N HIS A 245 8.51 18.88 -14.67
CA HIS A 245 9.85 18.59 -14.12
C HIS A 245 9.88 18.43 -12.59
N LEU A 246 8.77 18.01 -11.97
CA LEU A 246 8.65 17.88 -10.51
C LEU A 246 9.38 16.66 -9.95
N ASN A 247 9.94 15.80 -10.78
CA ASN A 247 10.73 14.65 -10.40
C ASN A 247 12.16 15.00 -9.94
N THR A 248 12.57 16.25 -10.04
CA THR A 248 13.88 16.73 -9.58
C THR A 248 13.75 17.98 -8.72
N LYS A 249 14.66 18.18 -7.75
CA LYS A 249 14.70 19.36 -6.88
C LYS A 249 14.87 20.64 -7.68
N ALA A 250 15.74 20.63 -8.67
CA ALA A 250 15.95 21.77 -9.56
C ALA A 250 14.69 22.13 -10.35
N GLY A 251 13.97 21.12 -10.86
CA GLY A 251 12.71 21.30 -11.55
C GLY A 251 11.62 21.86 -10.64
N GLN A 252 11.47 21.33 -9.43
CA GLN A 252 10.52 21.85 -8.43
C GLN A 252 10.80 23.30 -8.05
N THR A 253 12.09 23.65 -7.88
CA THR A 253 12.51 25.03 -7.63
C THR A 253 12.12 25.94 -8.80
N SER A 254 12.39 25.51 -10.05
CA SER A 254 12.02 26.27 -11.24
C SER A 254 10.51 26.45 -11.37
N ALA A 255 9.75 25.40 -11.13
CA ALA A 255 8.28 25.41 -11.15
C ALA A 255 7.72 26.38 -10.11
N ALA A 256 8.22 26.35 -8.88
CA ALA A 256 7.82 27.27 -7.82
C ALA A 256 8.15 28.74 -8.17
N ASN A 257 9.34 28.99 -8.74
CA ASN A 257 9.75 30.33 -9.17
C ASN A 257 8.92 30.87 -10.34
N SER A 258 8.36 29.98 -11.18
CA SER A 258 7.44 30.38 -12.26
C SER A 258 5.99 30.57 -11.78
N GLY A 259 5.72 30.36 -10.48
CA GLY A 259 4.39 30.50 -9.89
C GLY A 259 3.50 29.26 -10.09
N LEU A 260 4.06 28.10 -10.48
CA LEU A 260 3.29 26.86 -10.58
C LEU A 260 2.81 26.45 -9.20
N THR A 261 1.50 26.33 -9.03
CA THR A 261 0.88 25.61 -7.91
C THR A 261 0.66 24.17 -8.35
N VAL A 262 1.14 23.20 -7.56
CA VAL A 262 0.91 21.79 -7.86
C VAL A 262 -0.58 21.50 -7.72
N ASP A 263 -1.17 20.98 -8.79
CA ASP A 263 -2.59 20.63 -8.87
C ASP A 263 -2.73 19.46 -9.86
N PHE A 264 -2.72 18.25 -9.35
CA PHE A 264 -2.79 17.04 -10.17
C PHE A 264 -4.13 16.95 -10.92
N PRO A 265 -4.17 16.36 -12.13
CA PRO A 265 -5.40 16.21 -12.90
C PRO A 265 -6.47 15.47 -12.10
N ALA A 266 -7.66 16.01 -12.00
CA ALA A 266 -8.79 15.37 -11.36
C ALA A 266 -9.53 14.44 -12.32
N GLY A 267 -10.02 13.32 -11.82
CA GLY A 267 -10.93 12.42 -12.55
C GLY A 267 -12.25 13.12 -12.86
N THR A 268 -12.74 12.90 -14.09
CA THR A 268 -14.03 13.41 -14.57
C THR A 268 -14.96 12.24 -14.86
N HIS A 269 -16.09 12.51 -15.51
CA HIS A 269 -16.98 11.44 -15.96
C HIS A 269 -16.26 10.39 -16.82
N ASP A 270 -15.32 10.80 -17.69
CA ASP A 270 -14.70 9.96 -18.71
C ASP A 270 -13.20 9.74 -18.51
N THR A 271 -12.59 10.39 -17.55
CA THR A 271 -11.14 10.34 -17.31
C THR A 271 -10.82 9.96 -15.87
N LEU A 272 -9.82 9.11 -15.69
CA LEU A 272 -9.43 8.65 -14.36
C LEU A 272 -8.81 9.76 -13.51
N GLY A 273 -8.05 10.69 -14.13
CA GLY A 273 -7.28 11.67 -13.36
C GLY A 273 -6.15 11.03 -12.54
N ALA A 274 -5.67 11.77 -11.55
CA ALA A 274 -4.56 11.35 -10.71
C ALA A 274 -4.99 10.27 -9.71
N PHE A 275 -4.20 9.20 -9.68
CA PHE A 275 -4.44 8.05 -8.82
C PHE A 275 -3.12 7.53 -8.25
N MET A 276 -3.05 7.35 -6.94
CA MET A 276 -1.87 6.79 -6.26
C MET A 276 -2.25 5.61 -5.38
N LEU A 277 -1.31 4.69 -5.22
CA LEU A 277 -1.41 3.56 -4.30
C LEU A 277 -0.28 3.64 -3.28
N LYS A 278 -0.57 3.26 -2.03
CA LYS A 278 0.45 2.91 -1.04
C LYS A 278 0.10 1.54 -0.51
N VAL A 279 1.04 0.61 -0.59
CA VAL A 279 0.84 -0.77 -0.19
C VAL A 279 1.83 -1.17 0.88
N SER A 280 1.42 -2.01 1.81
CA SER A 280 2.29 -2.63 2.79
C SER A 280 2.32 -4.14 2.64
N TRP A 281 3.51 -4.68 2.80
CA TRP A 281 3.83 -6.09 2.61
C TRP A 281 4.47 -6.65 3.85
N LYS A 282 4.16 -7.90 4.18
CA LYS A 282 4.95 -8.71 5.12
C LYS A 282 5.71 -9.81 4.37
N ILE A 283 6.81 -10.27 4.94
CA ILE A 283 7.49 -11.47 4.46
C ILE A 283 6.68 -12.69 4.91
N LEU A 284 6.22 -13.50 3.94
CA LEU A 284 5.49 -14.73 4.24
C LEU A 284 6.45 -15.86 4.61
N VAL A 285 6.14 -16.57 5.67
CA VAL A 285 6.78 -17.83 6.03
C VAL A 285 6.08 -19.01 5.31
N GLU A 286 6.71 -20.18 5.30
CA GLU A 286 6.27 -21.32 4.50
C GLU A 286 4.81 -21.73 4.78
N ASP A 287 4.38 -21.73 6.04
CA ASP A 287 3.01 -22.09 6.40
C ASP A 287 1.98 -21.06 5.91
N GLU A 288 2.31 -19.77 5.91
CA GLU A 288 1.47 -18.71 5.36
C GLU A 288 1.35 -18.80 3.84
N ILE A 289 2.46 -19.16 3.16
CA ILE A 289 2.46 -19.41 1.71
C ILE A 289 1.56 -20.60 1.37
N LYS A 290 1.64 -21.69 2.14
CA LYS A 290 0.79 -22.87 1.96
C LYS A 290 -0.68 -22.59 2.24
N ALA A 291 -0.97 -21.76 3.24
CA ALA A 291 -2.34 -21.40 3.62
C ALA A 291 -3.06 -20.54 2.57
N GLN A 292 -2.32 -19.83 1.69
CA GLN A 292 -2.86 -19.00 0.60
C GLN A 292 -3.90 -17.95 1.05
N ASN A 293 -3.77 -17.46 2.29
CA ASN A 293 -4.70 -16.48 2.83
C ASN A 293 -4.35 -15.03 2.46
N PHE A 294 -3.09 -14.77 2.08
CA PHE A 294 -2.62 -13.47 1.62
C PHE A 294 -2.53 -13.44 0.10
N HIS A 295 -2.85 -12.30 -0.50
CA HIS A 295 -2.38 -12.03 -1.86
C HIS A 295 -0.85 -11.97 -1.82
N ALA A 296 -0.19 -12.77 -2.63
CA ALA A 296 1.23 -13.05 -2.50
C ALA A 296 2.00 -12.76 -3.79
N VAL A 297 3.10 -12.01 -3.67
CA VAL A 297 3.98 -11.71 -4.78
C VAL A 297 5.38 -12.27 -4.53
N LYS A 298 6.00 -12.80 -5.58
CA LYS A 298 7.43 -13.16 -5.56
C LYS A 298 8.23 -11.90 -5.90
N ALA A 299 9.06 -11.42 -4.96
CA ALA A 299 9.78 -10.16 -5.09
C ALA A 299 11.29 -10.32 -4.99
N LEU A 300 12.01 -9.40 -5.62
CA LEU A 300 13.40 -9.07 -5.34
C LEU A 300 13.40 -7.79 -4.51
N VAL A 301 13.80 -7.89 -3.27
CA VAL A 301 13.79 -6.77 -2.33
C VAL A 301 15.21 -6.21 -2.23
N LEU A 302 15.39 -4.98 -2.71
CA LEU A 302 16.62 -4.24 -2.50
C LEU A 302 16.59 -3.68 -1.07
N MET A 303 17.47 -4.23 -0.22
CA MET A 303 17.58 -3.85 1.19
C MET A 303 17.90 -2.35 1.37
N PRO A 304 17.54 -1.75 2.51
CA PRO A 304 17.97 -0.38 2.82
C PRO A 304 19.49 -0.24 2.76
N PRO A 305 20.01 1.00 2.62
CA PRO A 305 21.44 1.23 2.77
C PRO A 305 21.91 0.70 4.14
N PRO A 306 23.04 -0.04 4.21
CA PRO A 306 23.55 -0.50 5.49
C PRO A 306 24.06 0.66 6.33
N ILE A 307 24.02 0.51 7.66
CA ILE A 307 24.55 1.51 8.62
C ILE A 307 26.06 1.69 8.41
N ASP A 308 26.80 0.57 8.22
CA ASP A 308 28.20 0.64 7.84
C ASP A 308 28.33 1.07 6.37
N PRO A 309 28.87 2.26 6.08
CA PRO A 309 29.02 2.76 4.72
C PRO A 309 29.97 1.91 3.87
N LYS A 310 30.77 1.03 4.47
CA LYS A 310 31.65 0.08 3.76
C LYS A 310 30.94 -1.21 3.38
N ALA A 311 29.82 -1.53 4.02
CA ALA A 311 29.04 -2.70 3.69
C ALA A 311 28.26 -2.49 2.38
N LYS A 312 28.21 -3.53 1.55
CA LYS A 312 27.45 -3.48 0.31
C LYS A 312 25.97 -3.70 0.58
N ARG A 313 25.14 -2.85 0.01
CA ARG A 313 23.70 -3.04 -0.03
C ARG A 313 23.36 -4.37 -0.70
N LYS A 314 22.41 -5.13 -0.15
CA LYS A 314 22.03 -6.45 -0.65
C LYS A 314 20.69 -6.41 -1.40
N CYS A 315 20.47 -7.38 -2.27
CA CYS A 315 19.18 -7.73 -2.82
C CYS A 315 18.84 -9.17 -2.44
N VAL A 316 17.61 -9.42 -2.03
CA VAL A 316 17.14 -10.72 -1.57
C VAL A 316 15.84 -11.12 -2.25
N ALA A 317 15.67 -12.42 -2.50
CA ALA A 317 14.45 -12.97 -3.07
C ALA A 317 13.51 -13.40 -1.95
N LYS A 318 12.29 -12.83 -1.91
CA LYS A 318 11.27 -13.11 -0.88
C LYS A 318 9.90 -13.34 -1.51
N THR A 319 9.02 -14.00 -0.78
CA THR A 319 7.58 -13.99 -1.04
C THR A 319 6.94 -13.01 -0.06
N LEU A 320 6.24 -12.03 -0.60
CA LEU A 320 5.59 -10.98 0.17
C LEU A 320 4.08 -11.19 0.16
N GLY A 321 3.42 -10.99 1.29
CA GLY A 321 1.97 -11.00 1.42
C GLY A 321 1.44 -9.58 1.63
N LEU A 322 0.42 -9.20 0.88
CA LEU A 322 -0.22 -7.89 1.02
C LEU A 322 -0.94 -7.81 2.37
N ILE A 323 -0.66 -6.78 3.15
CA ILE A 323 -1.25 -6.56 4.47
C ILE A 323 -2.02 -5.25 4.58
N GLY A 324 -1.68 -4.24 3.78
CA GLY A 324 -2.37 -2.95 3.75
C GLY A 324 -2.36 -2.36 2.35
N PHE A 325 -3.42 -1.61 2.01
CA PHE A 325 -3.65 -1.09 0.69
C PHE A 325 -4.41 0.24 0.74
N HIS A 326 -3.73 1.34 0.41
CA HIS A 326 -4.38 2.61 0.15
C HIS A 326 -4.56 2.82 -1.34
N ALA A 327 -5.75 3.22 -1.73
CA ALA A 327 -6.08 3.71 -3.06
C ALA A 327 -6.60 5.14 -2.95
N VAL A 328 -5.86 6.08 -3.51
CA VAL A 328 -6.13 7.51 -3.33
C VAL A 328 -6.37 8.15 -4.67
N HIS A 329 -7.55 8.74 -4.84
CA HIS A 329 -8.04 9.19 -6.14
C HIS A 329 -8.52 10.64 -6.08
N LYS A 330 -8.02 11.48 -6.96
CA LYS A 330 -8.47 12.85 -7.13
C LYS A 330 -9.59 12.92 -8.16
N THR A 331 -10.75 13.46 -7.76
CA THR A 331 -11.88 13.68 -8.66
C THR A 331 -12.32 15.14 -8.65
N VAL A 332 -13.01 15.56 -9.69
CA VAL A 332 -13.53 16.95 -9.79
C VAL A 332 -14.43 17.29 -8.60
N GLY A 333 -15.22 16.31 -8.14
CA GLY A 333 -16.09 16.49 -6.98
C GLY A 333 -15.35 16.46 -5.63
N ARG A 334 -14.09 15.99 -5.61
CA ARG A 334 -13.31 15.83 -4.38
C ARG A 334 -11.85 16.26 -4.60
N PRO A 335 -11.58 17.56 -4.65
CA PRO A 335 -10.25 18.10 -4.91
C PRO A 335 -9.23 17.82 -3.79
N GLN A 336 -9.69 17.44 -2.59
CA GLN A 336 -8.83 16.96 -1.49
C GLN A 336 -8.68 15.44 -1.50
N TRP A 337 -9.00 14.81 -2.63
CA TRP A 337 -8.92 13.39 -2.91
C TRP A 337 -9.88 12.53 -2.08
N ILE A 338 -10.13 11.33 -2.56
CA ILE A 338 -10.84 10.26 -1.85
C ILE A 338 -9.80 9.26 -1.38
N TRP A 339 -9.79 9.00 -0.08
CA TRP A 339 -8.81 8.17 0.59
C TRP A 339 -9.42 6.84 0.99
N THR A 340 -9.16 5.82 0.21
CA THR A 340 -9.63 4.45 0.43
C THR A 340 -8.55 3.65 1.16
N SER A 341 -8.91 2.93 2.21
CA SER A 341 -7.97 2.13 2.99
C SER A 341 -8.49 0.72 3.23
N PHE A 342 -7.73 -0.27 2.77
CA PHE A 342 -7.98 -1.69 3.02
C PHE A 342 -6.84 -2.32 3.80
N GLU A 343 -7.14 -3.40 4.53
CA GLU A 343 -6.13 -4.23 5.17
C GLU A 343 -6.59 -5.69 5.29
N HIS A 344 -5.63 -6.56 5.56
CA HIS A 344 -5.91 -7.97 5.78
C HIS A 344 -6.57 -8.19 7.14
N ILE A 345 -7.64 -8.99 7.20
CA ILE A 345 -8.45 -9.22 8.41
C ILE A 345 -7.68 -9.82 9.60
N LYS A 346 -6.53 -10.46 9.34
CA LYS A 346 -5.68 -11.08 10.36
C LYS A 346 -4.42 -10.26 10.67
N ASN A 347 -4.44 -8.96 10.42
CA ASN A 347 -3.33 -8.10 10.83
C ASN A 347 -3.29 -7.92 12.34
N VAL A 348 -4.38 -7.43 12.91
CA VAL A 348 -4.51 -7.06 14.32
C VAL A 348 -5.93 -7.31 14.81
N PRO A 349 -6.16 -7.51 16.13
CA PRO A 349 -7.49 -7.48 16.71
C PRO A 349 -8.03 -6.06 16.82
N ASP A 350 -9.35 -5.92 16.86
CA ASP A 350 -10.01 -4.69 17.25
C ASP A 350 -9.90 -4.46 18.78
N ARG A 351 -10.00 -3.23 19.23
CA ARG A 351 -9.96 -2.86 20.65
C ARG A 351 -11.01 -3.63 21.49
N ASP A 352 -12.20 -3.84 20.93
CA ASP A 352 -13.28 -4.58 21.60
C ASP A 352 -12.93 -6.05 21.80
N GLU A 353 -12.28 -6.70 20.82
CA GLU A 353 -11.81 -8.09 20.93
C GLU A 353 -10.76 -8.24 22.03
N VAL A 354 -9.83 -7.27 22.12
CA VAL A 354 -8.79 -7.26 23.18
C VAL A 354 -9.43 -7.09 24.55
N THR A 355 -10.37 -6.17 24.69
CA THR A 355 -11.09 -5.91 25.94
C THR A 355 -11.92 -7.10 26.40
N ALA A 356 -12.65 -7.71 25.47
CA ALA A 356 -13.48 -8.89 25.74
C ALA A 356 -12.69 -10.21 25.77
N ARG A 357 -11.42 -10.20 25.32
CA ARG A 357 -10.58 -11.40 25.11
C ARG A 357 -11.21 -12.43 24.16
N THR A 358 -11.89 -11.96 23.14
CA THR A 358 -12.59 -12.77 22.13
C THR A 358 -11.83 -12.73 20.81
N PHE A 359 -10.65 -13.35 20.78
CA PHE A 359 -9.77 -13.31 19.62
C PHE A 359 -10.20 -14.29 18.53
N ASP A 360 -10.21 -13.81 17.28
CA ASP A 360 -10.40 -14.61 16.08
C ASP A 360 -9.06 -14.75 15.31
N GLY A 361 -7.99 -15.11 15.99
CA GLY A 361 -6.71 -15.11 15.34
C GLY A 361 -5.84 -16.29 15.69
N PRO A 362 -4.75 -16.55 14.91
CA PRO A 362 -3.54 -15.75 15.02
C PRO A 362 -3.54 -14.48 14.18
N TYR A 363 -2.85 -13.44 14.68
CA TYR A 363 -2.67 -12.17 13.99
C TYR A 363 -1.20 -11.95 13.60
N SER A 364 -0.98 -11.21 12.51
CA SER A 364 0.38 -10.92 12.03
C SER A 364 1.16 -10.02 12.99
N PHE A 365 0.48 -9.09 13.67
CA PHE A 365 1.11 -8.06 14.49
C PHE A 365 0.61 -8.01 15.94
N PHE A 366 -0.07 -9.05 16.39
CA PHE A 366 -0.53 -9.19 17.78
C PHE A 366 -0.37 -10.62 18.25
N SER A 367 0.22 -10.82 19.43
CA SER A 367 0.37 -12.14 20.05
C SER A 367 -0.69 -12.38 21.10
N VAL A 368 -1.69 -13.21 20.81
CA VAL A 368 -2.73 -13.62 21.75
C VAL A 368 -2.17 -14.46 22.93
N SER A 369 -1.00 -15.05 22.74
CA SER A 369 -0.33 -15.88 23.75
C SER A 369 0.62 -15.09 24.67
N CYS A 370 0.88 -13.83 24.37
CA CYS A 370 1.73 -13.00 25.22
C CYS A 370 1.04 -12.74 26.56
N LYS A 371 1.69 -13.12 27.68
CA LYS A 371 1.13 -13.01 29.03
C LYS A 371 1.98 -12.16 29.96
N ASN A 372 3.29 -12.29 29.86
CA ASN A 372 4.26 -11.59 30.70
C ASN A 372 5.23 -10.85 29.80
N ASP A 373 5.71 -9.69 30.25
CA ASP A 373 6.67 -8.84 29.53
C ASP A 373 6.27 -8.47 28.09
N CYS A 374 4.94 -8.42 27.86
CA CYS A 374 4.44 -7.97 26.57
C CYS A 374 4.79 -6.50 26.36
N PRO A 375 5.20 -6.13 25.15
CA PRO A 375 5.29 -4.71 24.81
C PRO A 375 3.96 -4.01 25.06
N LYS A 376 4.01 -2.74 25.42
CA LYS A 376 2.79 -1.92 25.48
C LYS A 376 2.11 -1.94 24.12
N GLU A 377 0.79 -2.03 24.11
CA GLU A 377 -0.01 -1.94 22.90
C GLU A 377 0.32 -0.68 22.12
N ASN A 378 0.42 -0.84 20.81
CA ASN A 378 0.78 0.21 19.85
C ASN A 378 2.09 0.95 20.15
N ALA A 379 2.98 0.35 20.95
CA ALA A 379 4.28 0.91 21.22
C ALA A 379 5.25 0.68 20.05
N THR A 380 6.02 1.71 19.75
CA THR A 380 7.10 1.63 18.77
C THR A 380 8.19 0.68 19.24
N PRO A 381 8.85 -0.06 18.34
CA PRO A 381 9.95 -0.93 18.73
C PRO A 381 11.15 -0.12 19.28
N PRO A 382 11.91 -0.71 20.21
CA PRO A 382 13.09 -0.04 20.76
C PRO A 382 14.20 0.12 19.71
N ARG A 383 14.90 1.24 19.75
CA ARG A 383 16.06 1.49 18.87
C ARG A 383 17.28 0.62 19.25
N PRO A 384 18.20 0.31 18.35
CA PRO A 384 18.21 0.69 16.93
C PRO A 384 17.20 -0.12 16.10
N TRP A 385 16.66 0.49 15.04
CA TRP A 385 15.64 -0.15 14.17
C TRP A 385 16.21 -0.78 12.92
N ASP A 386 17.41 -0.36 12.52
CA ASP A 386 17.97 -0.80 11.26
C ASP A 386 18.03 -2.32 11.21
N PRO A 387 17.45 -2.93 10.13
CA PRO A 387 17.48 -4.37 10.00
C PRO A 387 18.92 -4.85 9.88
N GLU A 388 19.29 -5.89 10.63
CA GLU A 388 20.58 -6.51 10.43
C GLU A 388 20.68 -7.09 9.03
N PRO A 389 21.69 -6.72 8.22
CA PRO A 389 21.84 -7.24 6.86
C PRO A 389 21.93 -8.76 6.81
N ALA A 390 22.47 -9.40 7.85
CA ALA A 390 22.58 -10.85 7.98
C ALA A 390 21.23 -11.54 8.21
N LEU A 391 20.24 -10.82 8.74
CA LEU A 391 18.92 -11.34 9.08
C LEU A 391 17.86 -11.05 8.00
N GLU A 392 18.25 -10.41 6.90
CA GLU A 392 17.38 -10.19 5.74
C GLU A 392 16.02 -9.59 6.08
N LEU A 393 16.01 -8.39 6.64
CA LEU A 393 14.82 -7.66 7.09
C LEU A 393 14.25 -8.13 8.44
N ARG A 394 15.04 -8.81 9.23
CA ARG A 394 14.65 -9.19 10.58
C ARG A 394 15.13 -8.17 11.60
N PHE A 395 14.29 -7.89 12.62
CA PHE A 395 14.57 -6.86 13.63
C PHE A 395 15.76 -7.21 14.53
N ARG A 396 15.74 -8.40 15.13
CA ARG A 396 16.79 -8.88 16.04
C ARG A 396 16.96 -10.39 15.95
N LYS A 397 18.16 -10.84 16.27
CA LYS A 397 18.50 -12.26 16.26
C LYS A 397 17.79 -13.08 17.34
N ASP A 398 17.50 -12.45 18.47
CA ASP A 398 16.94 -13.11 19.67
C ASP A 398 15.41 -13.16 19.70
N ASP A 399 14.72 -12.63 18.68
CA ASP A 399 13.24 -12.55 18.63
C ASP A 399 12.59 -11.91 19.87
N SER A 400 13.34 -11.04 20.57
CA SER A 400 12.94 -10.48 21.87
C SER A 400 11.76 -9.50 21.78
N PHE A 401 11.45 -8.99 20.58
CA PHE A 401 10.36 -8.07 20.38
C PHE A 401 9.20 -8.74 19.62
N LYS A 402 8.02 -8.71 20.23
CA LYS A 402 6.76 -9.17 19.65
C LYS A 402 5.81 -7.99 19.57
N SER A 403 5.47 -7.53 18.38
CA SER A 403 4.49 -6.44 18.24
C SER A 403 3.17 -6.75 18.94
N GLN A 404 2.58 -5.74 19.57
CA GLN A 404 1.26 -5.79 20.20
C GLN A 404 0.42 -4.65 19.61
N ILE A 405 0.07 -4.81 18.33
CA ILE A 405 -0.71 -3.78 17.64
C ILE A 405 -2.19 -4.11 17.73
N VAL A 406 -2.98 -3.10 18.10
CA VAL A 406 -4.42 -3.14 18.25
C VAL A 406 -5.03 -2.04 17.40
N ARG A 407 -6.15 -2.28 16.75
CA ARG A 407 -6.90 -1.24 16.06
C ARG A 407 -7.58 -0.33 17.07
N GLU A 408 -7.14 0.93 17.13
CA GLU A 408 -7.71 1.94 18.03
C GLU A 408 -8.93 2.64 17.44
N THR A 409 -8.91 2.91 16.14
CA THR A 409 -10.03 3.56 15.47
C THR A 409 -11.04 2.47 15.03
N PRO A 410 -12.21 2.38 15.67
CA PRO A 410 -13.18 1.34 15.33
C PRO A 410 -13.76 1.57 13.94
N LEU A 411 -14.04 0.48 13.23
CA LEU A 411 -14.79 0.55 11.98
C LEU A 411 -16.23 0.98 12.25
N GLY A 412 -16.73 1.93 11.45
CA GLY A 412 -18.13 2.35 11.47
C GLY A 412 -19.08 1.19 11.10
N ASN A 413 -20.32 1.24 11.57
CA ASN A 413 -21.32 0.20 11.29
C ASN A 413 -21.61 0.07 9.79
N ALA A 414 -21.67 1.20 9.07
CA ALA A 414 -21.86 1.21 7.62
C ALA A 414 -20.74 0.43 6.92
N THR A 415 -19.49 0.71 7.28
CA THR A 415 -18.30 0.04 6.73
C THR A 415 -18.26 -1.45 7.09
N LYS A 416 -18.57 -1.80 8.36
CA LYS A 416 -18.66 -3.23 8.78
C LYS A 416 -19.70 -4.01 7.96
N ASN A 417 -20.86 -3.40 7.71
CA ASN A 417 -21.90 -4.02 6.90
C ASN A 417 -21.49 -4.16 5.43
N MET A 418 -20.85 -3.13 4.87
CA MET A 418 -20.33 -3.17 3.51
C MET A 418 -19.28 -4.28 3.35
N ASN A 419 -18.36 -4.41 4.32
CA ASN A 419 -17.37 -5.49 4.34
C ASN A 419 -18.04 -6.87 4.30
N LYS A 420 -19.05 -7.12 5.15
CA LYS A 420 -19.77 -8.39 5.16
C LYS A 420 -20.39 -8.72 3.80
N ILE A 421 -21.00 -7.73 3.14
CA ILE A 421 -21.60 -7.88 1.81
C ILE A 421 -20.53 -8.29 0.79
N PHE A 422 -19.46 -7.53 0.65
CA PHE A 422 -18.43 -7.81 -0.35
C PHE A 422 -17.67 -9.10 -0.05
N GLN A 423 -17.29 -9.35 1.19
CA GLN A 423 -16.63 -10.60 1.58
C GLN A 423 -17.52 -11.83 1.32
N SER A 424 -18.84 -11.72 1.49
CA SER A 424 -19.75 -12.82 1.15
C SER A 424 -19.78 -13.14 -0.36
N MET A 425 -19.59 -12.14 -1.21
CA MET A 425 -19.49 -12.33 -2.66
C MET A 425 -18.13 -12.91 -3.10
N LEU A 426 -17.09 -12.77 -2.27
CA LEU A 426 -15.69 -13.12 -2.57
C LEU A 426 -15.25 -14.46 -1.96
N GLN A 427 -16.17 -15.37 -1.60
CA GLN A 427 -15.84 -16.60 -0.84
C GLN A 427 -14.79 -17.49 -1.51
N ASP A 428 -14.71 -17.50 -2.84
CA ASP A 428 -13.75 -18.30 -3.60
C ASP A 428 -12.48 -17.53 -3.98
N SER A 429 -12.35 -16.28 -3.53
CA SER A 429 -11.25 -15.39 -3.80
C SER A 429 -10.35 -15.18 -2.57
N VAL A 430 -9.06 -14.91 -2.81
CA VAL A 430 -8.15 -14.46 -1.75
C VAL A 430 -8.62 -13.13 -1.13
N TRP A 431 -9.35 -12.32 -1.89
CA TRP A 431 -9.80 -10.98 -1.48
C TRP A 431 -10.89 -10.99 -0.40
N LYS A 432 -11.50 -12.14 -0.09
CA LYS A 432 -12.37 -12.29 1.10
C LYS A 432 -11.63 -12.03 2.41
N ASN A 433 -10.32 -12.18 2.41
CA ASN A 433 -9.46 -11.97 3.57
C ASN A 433 -9.07 -10.49 3.77
N TYR A 434 -9.62 -9.59 2.98
CA TYR A 434 -9.40 -8.15 3.09
C TYR A 434 -10.67 -7.44 3.50
N MET A 435 -10.52 -6.33 4.20
CA MET A 435 -11.63 -5.49 4.61
C MET A 435 -11.31 -4.03 4.36
N LEU A 436 -12.32 -3.27 4.00
CA LEU A 436 -12.26 -1.82 4.01
C LEU A 436 -12.16 -1.35 5.47
N VAL A 437 -11.10 -0.59 5.77
CA VAL A 437 -10.95 0.09 7.06
C VAL A 437 -11.92 1.26 7.12
N ASN A 438 -11.85 2.11 6.12
CA ASN A 438 -12.78 3.19 5.88
C ASN A 438 -12.49 3.89 4.53
N THR A 439 -13.37 4.81 4.15
CA THR A 439 -13.15 5.77 3.08
C THR A 439 -13.20 7.16 3.69
N GLN A 440 -12.11 7.94 3.60
CA GLN A 440 -12.12 9.33 4.03
C GLN A 440 -12.26 10.27 2.83
N TRP A 441 -13.09 11.28 2.97
CA TRP A 441 -13.45 12.22 1.92
C TRP A 441 -13.72 13.61 2.50
N PRO A 442 -13.55 14.71 1.72
CA PRO A 442 -13.92 16.05 2.19
C PRO A 442 -15.45 16.17 2.29
N SER A 443 -15.94 16.58 3.47
CA SER A 443 -17.38 16.57 3.81
C SER A 443 -18.21 17.67 3.14
N ALA A 444 -17.58 18.65 2.52
CA ALA A 444 -18.28 19.74 1.84
C ALA A 444 -17.76 19.93 0.40
N PHE A 445 -18.66 20.26 -0.52
CA PHE A 445 -18.33 20.62 -1.90
C PHE A 445 -17.47 21.87 -2.02
N ALA A 446 -17.67 22.81 -1.10
CA ALA A 446 -16.88 24.03 -1.03
C ALA A 446 -15.42 23.78 -0.62
N CYS A 447 -15.07 22.54 -0.22
CA CYS A 447 -13.71 22.12 -0.05
C CYS A 447 -13.02 22.05 -1.41
N THR A 448 -12.86 23.20 -2.02
CA THR A 448 -12.04 23.37 -3.21
C THR A 448 -10.59 23.01 -2.88
N SER A 449 -9.74 22.98 -3.88
CA SER A 449 -8.31 22.78 -3.72
C SER A 449 -7.71 23.60 -2.56
N LEU A 450 -6.49 23.33 -2.16
CA LEU A 450 -5.71 24.04 -1.12
C LEU A 450 -5.84 25.57 -1.12
N ARG A 451 -6.27 26.18 -2.24
CA ARG A 451 -6.54 27.62 -2.36
C ARG A 451 -7.62 28.16 -1.45
N SER A 452 -8.54 27.31 -0.99
CA SER A 452 -9.64 27.71 -0.09
C SER A 452 -9.33 27.48 1.40
N LEU A 453 -8.20 26.87 1.73
CA LEU A 453 -7.71 26.84 3.10
C LEU A 453 -7.17 28.25 3.44
N SER A 454 -8.07 29.17 3.74
CA SER A 454 -7.67 30.49 4.26
C SER A 454 -7.18 30.31 5.70
N PHE A 455 -5.88 30.42 5.88
CA PHE A 455 -5.25 30.44 7.21
C PHE A 455 -5.51 31.76 7.89
N THR A 456 -6.60 31.90 8.62
CA THR A 456 -7.01 33.15 9.27
C THR A 456 -6.52 33.31 10.71
N ALA A 457 -5.82 32.34 11.27
CA ALA A 457 -5.26 32.44 12.61
C ALA A 457 -3.76 32.11 12.61
N PRO A 458 -2.95 32.84 13.43
CA PRO A 458 -1.57 32.43 13.68
C PRO A 458 -1.62 31.07 14.39
N ALA A 459 -1.02 30.04 13.81
CA ALA A 459 -0.88 28.75 14.45
C ALA A 459 -0.20 28.92 15.82
N PRO A 460 -0.68 28.28 16.90
CA PRO A 460 0.05 28.18 18.14
C PRO A 460 1.43 27.61 17.87
N LYS A 461 2.45 28.14 18.53
CA LYS A 461 3.88 27.84 18.26
C LYS A 461 4.28 26.36 18.37
N ASN A 462 3.38 25.48 18.84
CA ASN A 462 3.65 24.07 19.10
C ASN A 462 2.65 23.10 18.44
N ASP A 463 1.69 23.59 17.64
CA ASP A 463 0.75 22.72 16.96
C ASP A 463 1.12 22.59 15.48
N PHE A 464 1.56 21.40 15.08
CA PHE A 464 1.70 20.97 13.70
C PHE A 464 0.34 20.83 12.99
N VAL A 465 -0.75 21.16 13.66
CA VAL A 465 -2.12 21.02 13.19
C VAL A 465 -2.62 22.38 12.72
N ARG A 466 -2.58 22.61 11.43
CA ARG A 466 -3.43 23.61 10.80
C ARG A 466 -4.85 23.05 10.84
N GLN A 467 -5.71 23.63 11.67
CA GLN A 467 -7.13 23.28 11.59
C GLN A 467 -7.63 23.65 10.19
N PRO A 468 -8.14 22.68 9.42
CA PRO A 468 -8.84 23.00 8.19
C PRO A 468 -10.02 23.89 8.55
N ASP A 469 -10.41 24.77 7.63
CA ASP A 469 -11.68 25.49 7.72
C ASP A 469 -12.75 24.47 8.13
N MET A 470 -13.51 24.77 9.19
CA MET A 470 -14.55 23.88 9.74
C MET A 470 -15.54 23.42 8.67
N THR A 471 -15.67 24.15 7.56
CA THR A 471 -16.49 23.76 6.39
C THR A 471 -15.85 22.63 5.56
N CYS A 472 -14.58 22.29 5.78
CA CYS A 472 -13.82 21.32 5.01
C CYS A 472 -13.28 20.16 5.86
N SER A 473 -13.96 19.81 6.93
CA SER A 473 -13.57 18.69 7.78
C SER A 473 -13.62 17.37 7.00
N PRO A 474 -12.64 16.47 7.20
CA PRO A 474 -12.71 15.13 6.64
C PRO A 474 -13.83 14.31 7.28
N ALA A 475 -14.46 13.48 6.49
CA ALA A 475 -15.42 12.48 6.96
C ALA A 475 -14.94 11.06 6.55
N PRO A 476 -14.79 10.12 7.48
CA PRO A 476 -14.82 10.33 8.94
C PRO A 476 -13.62 11.19 9.40
N THR A 477 -13.73 11.79 10.59
CA THR A 477 -12.65 12.64 11.14
C THR A 477 -11.37 11.86 11.33
N PHE A 478 -11.48 10.64 11.88
CA PHE A 478 -10.34 9.76 12.14
C PHE A 478 -10.37 8.53 11.22
N MET A 479 -9.22 8.21 10.68
CA MET A 479 -8.99 7.00 9.90
C MET A 479 -7.51 6.66 9.93
N ALA A 480 -7.17 5.48 10.40
CA ALA A 480 -5.81 4.96 10.37
C ALA A 480 -5.82 3.48 10.01
N ASN A 481 -4.90 3.07 9.15
CA ASN A 481 -4.65 1.67 8.82
C ASN A 481 -3.65 1.08 9.81
N SER A 482 -3.93 -0.11 10.34
CA SER A 482 -3.08 -0.74 11.34
C SER A 482 -1.69 -1.12 10.85
N THR A 483 -1.45 -1.09 9.53
CA THR A 483 -0.18 -1.47 8.90
C THR A 483 0.45 -0.39 8.02
N LEU A 484 -0.14 0.80 7.97
CA LEU A 484 0.35 1.94 7.19
C LEU A 484 0.47 3.22 8.03
N GLU A 485 -0.28 3.30 9.14
CA GLU A 485 -0.25 4.37 10.15
C GLU A 485 -0.30 3.78 11.58
N THR A 486 0.41 2.69 11.81
CA THR A 486 0.36 1.84 13.02
C THR A 486 0.47 2.63 14.31
N TYR A 487 1.45 3.53 14.41
CA TYR A 487 1.76 4.28 15.63
C TYR A 487 1.11 5.66 15.67
N SER A 488 0.23 5.95 14.71
CA SER A 488 -0.49 7.22 14.59
C SER A 488 -2.00 7.02 14.72
N GLN A 489 -2.44 5.90 15.28
CA GLN A 489 -3.83 5.58 15.51
C GLN A 489 -4.39 6.34 16.73
N GLY A 490 -5.71 6.51 16.76
CA GLY A 490 -6.42 7.09 17.90
C GLY A 490 -6.81 8.54 17.70
N ASP A 491 -7.31 9.14 18.77
CA ASP A 491 -7.91 10.49 18.75
C ASP A 491 -6.88 11.62 18.81
N VAL A 492 -5.59 11.32 18.92
CA VAL A 492 -4.58 12.31 19.26
C VAL A 492 -3.34 12.15 18.40
N PRO A 493 -2.90 13.26 17.84
CA PRO A 493 -3.64 14.43 17.39
C PRO A 493 -4.40 14.14 16.09
N GLN A 494 -5.47 14.86 15.80
CA GLN A 494 -6.31 14.65 14.60
C GLN A 494 -5.51 14.54 13.30
N ALA A 495 -4.44 15.33 13.16
CA ALA A 495 -3.59 15.31 11.98
C ALA A 495 -2.87 13.98 11.76
N SER A 496 -2.58 13.21 12.80
CA SER A 496 -1.85 11.95 12.69
C SER A 496 -2.75 10.76 12.35
N SER A 497 -4.02 10.82 12.69
CA SER A 497 -5.01 9.77 12.40
C SER A 497 -6.05 10.19 11.37
N SER A 498 -5.70 11.10 10.46
CA SER A 498 -6.53 11.56 9.35
C SER A 498 -5.69 11.69 8.08
N CYS A 499 -6.06 10.97 7.02
CA CYS A 499 -5.36 11.06 5.74
C CYS A 499 -5.34 12.51 5.22
N ILE A 500 -6.52 13.13 5.10
CA ILE A 500 -6.66 14.50 4.61
C ILE A 500 -5.95 15.48 5.54
N GLY A 501 -6.08 15.31 6.86
CA GLY A 501 -5.43 16.17 7.86
C GLY A 501 -3.90 16.11 7.79
N CYS A 502 -3.34 14.92 7.70
CA CYS A 502 -1.89 14.72 7.56
C CYS A 502 -1.40 15.19 6.18
N HIS A 503 -2.00 14.70 5.11
CA HIS A 503 -1.59 14.97 3.74
C HIS A 503 -1.85 16.41 3.28
N GLY A 504 -2.74 17.15 3.93
CA GLY A 504 -2.91 18.59 3.72
C GLY A 504 -1.66 19.43 4.04
N ASN A 505 -0.68 18.84 4.76
CA ASN A 505 0.61 19.46 5.06
C ASN A 505 1.72 19.04 4.09
N ALA A 506 1.42 18.24 3.07
CA ALA A 506 2.41 17.79 2.11
C ALA A 506 2.96 18.95 1.28
N VAL A 507 4.29 19.00 1.14
CA VAL A 507 5.01 20.05 0.41
C VAL A 507 5.96 19.44 -0.59
N SER A 508 6.29 20.20 -1.64
CA SER A 508 7.40 19.91 -2.54
C SER A 508 8.72 20.43 -1.94
N PHE A 509 9.83 20.13 -2.60
CA PHE A 509 11.13 20.64 -2.20
C PHE A 509 11.13 22.17 -2.13
N GLN A 510 11.58 22.74 -1.01
CA GLN A 510 11.58 24.19 -0.78
C GLN A 510 12.97 24.79 -0.89
N THR A 511 13.08 25.87 -1.67
CA THR A 511 14.23 26.80 -1.65
C THR A 511 13.86 28.19 -1.16
N GLY A 512 12.59 28.43 -0.81
CA GLY A 512 12.06 29.73 -0.37
C GLY A 512 12.01 29.90 1.16
N PRO A 513 11.66 31.09 1.66
CA PRO A 513 11.58 31.35 3.09
C PRO A 513 10.58 30.41 3.78
N SER A 514 11.01 29.85 4.88
CA SER A 514 10.27 28.86 5.68
C SER A 514 8.99 29.39 6.37
N ASN A 515 8.65 30.68 6.20
CA ASN A 515 7.45 31.32 6.74
C ASN A 515 6.80 32.23 5.70
N PRO A 516 5.86 31.72 4.88
CA PRO A 516 5.05 32.60 4.03
C PRO A 516 4.20 33.54 4.90
N LYS A 517 4.03 34.79 4.45
CA LYS A 517 3.13 35.73 5.13
C LYS A 517 1.71 35.15 5.25
N PRO A 518 1.03 35.39 6.38
CA PRO A 518 -0.38 34.96 6.51
C PRO A 518 -1.22 35.43 5.31
N GLY A 519 -1.98 34.54 4.73
CA GLY A 519 -2.83 34.82 3.54
C GLY A 519 -2.10 34.66 2.19
N THR A 520 -0.81 34.31 2.14
CA THR A 520 -0.15 33.92 0.90
C THR A 520 -0.35 32.43 0.62
N ILE A 521 -0.65 32.09 -0.63
CA ILE A 521 -0.68 30.71 -1.09
C ILE A 521 0.74 30.15 -0.94
N ASN A 522 0.88 29.02 -0.25
CA ASN A 522 2.17 28.33 -0.22
C ASN A 522 2.35 27.62 -1.57
N LEU A 523 3.09 28.24 -2.48
CA LEU A 523 3.37 27.72 -3.82
C LEU A 523 4.10 26.37 -3.80
N ASN A 524 4.60 25.95 -2.63
CA ASN A 524 5.32 24.71 -2.46
C ASN A 524 4.43 23.56 -1.97
N GLN A 525 3.12 23.77 -1.80
CA GLN A 525 2.21 22.67 -1.48
C GLN A 525 2.17 21.68 -2.64
N SER A 526 2.07 20.40 -2.31
CA SER A 526 2.15 19.29 -3.27
C SER A 526 0.83 18.54 -3.46
N ASP A 527 -0.28 19.27 -3.37
CA ASP A 527 -1.64 18.73 -3.63
C ASP A 527 -1.91 17.41 -2.89
N PHE A 528 -1.74 17.43 -1.58
CA PHE A 528 -1.97 16.30 -0.67
C PHE A 528 -1.04 15.08 -0.89
N THR A 529 0.07 15.18 -1.62
CA THR A 529 0.98 14.05 -1.79
C THR A 529 2.41 14.35 -1.33
N PHE A 530 2.97 13.49 -0.44
CA PHE A 530 4.37 13.53 -0.03
C PHE A 530 5.33 12.95 -1.08
N MET A 531 4.83 12.47 -2.22
CA MET A 531 5.66 11.87 -3.27
C MET A 531 6.74 12.84 -3.78
N LEU A 532 6.40 14.13 -3.88
CA LEU A 532 7.31 15.15 -4.42
C LEU A 532 8.53 15.43 -3.51
N GLU A 533 8.46 15.08 -2.23
CA GLU A 533 9.61 15.19 -1.32
C GLU A 533 10.76 14.23 -1.68
N LYS A 534 10.49 13.21 -2.49
CA LYS A 534 11.48 12.21 -2.92
C LYS A 534 12.26 12.64 -4.18
N ALA A 535 12.03 13.82 -4.70
CA ALA A 535 12.81 14.39 -5.81
C ALA A 535 14.31 14.47 -5.47
N GLN A 536 15.17 14.16 -6.43
CA GLN A 536 16.62 14.06 -6.25
C GLN A 536 17.38 15.19 -6.95
#